data_59fcc3311791c966d5b1b40bd4e97697
#
_entry.id   59fcc3311791c966d5b1b40bd4e97697
#
_cell.length_a   1.000
_cell.length_b   1.000
_cell.length_c   1.000
_cell.angle_alpha   90.00
_cell.angle_beta   90.00
_cell.angle_gamma   90.00
#
_symmetry.space_group_name_H-M   'P 1'
#
loop_
_entity.id
_entity.type
_entity.pdbx_description
1 polymer ?
#
loop_
_entity_poly.entity_id
_entity_poly.type
_entity_poly.pdbx_seq_one_letter_code
_entity_poly.pdbx_strand_id
1 'polypeptide(L)'
;EISECLVGSEMCIRDRIYTKQLRQRGELLTHDKDQSVFVFLKLDDLMETDFLRIKENFTLGDIVHIISTARRNIFPVIDNFGHLLGVVQLDDLREDMFKHEKYGHPISDYMIQPPDKILEHESIQGVMEKFEDKHTWMLPVVDKQNRYLGFISKSRILNAYREQLVKIQQ
;
A
#
# COMPACT_ATOMS: atom_id res chain seq x y z
N GLU A 1 31.69 -24.04 34.44
CA GLU A 1 31.50 -24.47 33.02
C GLU A 1 30.04 -24.40 32.59
N ILE A 2 29.08 -24.84 33.43
CA ILE A 2 27.64 -24.79 33.15
C ILE A 2 27.14 -23.32 33.10
N SER A 3 27.67 -22.43 33.92
CA SER A 3 27.31 -21.01 33.93
C SER A 3 27.82 -20.24 32.69
N GLU A 4 28.97 -20.59 32.16
CA GLU A 4 29.47 -20.00 30.91
C GLU A 4 28.65 -20.45 29.67
N CYS A 5 28.27 -21.73 29.62
CA CYS A 5 27.38 -22.22 28.57
C CYS A 5 26.00 -21.58 28.64
N LEU A 6 25.46 -21.32 29.83
CA LEU A 6 24.18 -20.64 30.00
C LEU A 6 24.22 -19.18 29.57
N VAL A 7 25.28 -18.43 29.90
CA VAL A 7 25.47 -17.05 29.48
C VAL A 7 25.65 -16.98 27.96
N GLY A 8 26.45 -17.86 27.38
CA GLY A 8 26.60 -17.95 25.92
C GLY A 8 25.31 -18.34 25.18
N SER A 9 24.51 -19.26 25.76
CA SER A 9 23.25 -19.66 25.18
C SER A 9 22.17 -18.58 25.30
N GLU A 10 22.14 -17.80 26.38
CA GLU A 10 21.23 -16.65 26.51
C GLU A 10 21.53 -15.54 25.49
N MET A 11 22.79 -15.19 25.30
CA MET A 11 23.19 -14.23 24.25
C MET A 11 22.85 -14.75 22.84
N CYS A 12 23.16 -16.01 22.53
CA CYS A 12 22.79 -16.64 21.26
C CYS A 12 21.27 -16.73 21.06
N ILE A 13 20.49 -16.98 22.11
CA ILE A 13 19.03 -17.03 22.05
C ILE A 13 18.46 -15.63 21.81
N ARG A 14 18.96 -14.59 22.48
CA ARG A 14 18.54 -13.21 22.24
C ARG A 14 18.84 -12.77 20.82
N ASP A 15 20.03 -13.01 20.32
CA ASP A 15 20.39 -12.68 18.94
C ASP A 15 19.54 -13.45 17.93
N ARG A 16 19.27 -14.73 18.17
CA ARG A 16 18.40 -15.54 17.31
C ARG A 16 16.94 -15.10 17.36
N ILE A 17 16.39 -14.76 18.52
CA ILE A 17 15.03 -14.27 18.66
C ILE A 17 14.91 -12.89 18.00
N TYR A 18 15.85 -12.01 18.21
CA TYR A 18 15.89 -10.69 17.59
C TYR A 18 16.02 -10.78 16.06
N THR A 19 16.94 -11.61 15.58
CA THR A 19 17.11 -11.87 14.14
C THR A 19 15.89 -12.56 13.52
N LYS A 20 15.22 -13.46 14.27
CA LYS A 20 14.01 -14.14 13.80
C LYS A 20 12.81 -13.20 13.76
N GLN A 21 12.67 -12.29 14.73
CA GLN A 21 11.65 -11.25 14.71
C GLN A 21 11.87 -10.25 13.58
N LEU A 22 13.12 -9.87 13.32
CA LEU A 22 13.50 -9.04 12.19
C LEU A 22 13.21 -9.74 10.85
N ARG A 23 13.48 -11.04 10.74
CA ARG A 23 13.11 -11.85 9.56
C ARG A 23 11.60 -11.92 9.34
N GLN A 24 10.83 -12.09 10.39
CA GLN A 24 9.37 -12.16 10.31
C GLN A 24 8.74 -10.81 9.94
N ARG A 25 9.40 -9.70 10.29
CA ARG A 25 8.96 -8.34 9.93
C ARG A 25 9.47 -7.88 8.56
N GLY A 26 10.27 -8.68 7.86
CA GLY A 26 10.92 -8.25 6.62
C GLY A 26 12.00 -7.18 6.83
N GLU A 27 12.40 -6.96 8.09
CA GLU A 27 13.36 -5.93 8.52
C GLU A 27 14.82 -6.39 8.50
N LEU A 28 15.14 -7.49 7.84
CA LEU A 28 16.54 -7.86 7.58
C LEU A 28 17.13 -7.07 6.40
N LEU A 29 16.90 -5.79 6.50
CA LEU A 29 17.62 -4.81 5.74
C LEU A 29 18.70 -4.28 6.69
N THR A 30 19.97 -4.45 6.35
CA THR A 30 21.09 -3.95 7.14
C THR A 30 20.95 -2.43 7.29
N HIS A 31 20.63 -1.96 8.48
CA HIS A 31 20.12 -0.64 8.81
C HIS A 31 20.81 0.56 8.13
N ASP A 32 22.09 0.47 7.79
CA ASP A 32 22.84 1.59 7.24
C ASP A 32 22.90 1.63 5.69
N LYS A 33 22.88 0.47 5.03
CA LYS A 33 22.92 0.41 3.56
C LYS A 33 21.54 0.62 2.94
N ASP A 34 20.50 0.26 3.65
CA ASP A 34 19.13 0.30 3.16
C ASP A 34 18.54 1.69 3.21
N GLN A 35 18.84 2.47 4.27
CA GLN A 35 18.44 3.86 4.33
C GLN A 35 19.02 4.68 3.17
N SER A 36 20.25 4.37 2.74
CA SER A 36 20.87 5.07 1.62
C SER A 36 20.20 4.76 0.27
N VAL A 37 19.64 3.57 0.08
CA VAL A 37 18.95 3.21 -1.17
C VAL A 37 17.60 3.89 -1.28
N PHE A 38 16.84 3.97 -0.18
CA PHE A 38 15.53 4.63 -0.18
C PHE A 38 15.61 6.13 -0.49
N VAL A 39 16.73 6.80 -0.19
CA VAL A 39 16.95 8.21 -0.54
C VAL A 39 16.98 8.44 -2.05
N PHE A 40 17.38 7.45 -2.84
CA PHE A 40 17.41 7.56 -4.30
C PHE A 40 16.07 7.24 -4.97
N LEU A 41 15.11 6.71 -4.23
CA LEU A 41 13.78 6.40 -4.75
C LEU A 41 12.85 7.62 -4.56
N LYS A 42 12.22 8.02 -5.64
CA LYS A 42 11.21 9.09 -5.62
C LYS A 42 9.82 8.49 -5.63
N LEU A 43 8.96 9.04 -4.80
CA LEU A 43 7.55 8.61 -4.72
C LEU A 43 6.84 8.74 -6.07
N ASP A 44 7.10 9.82 -6.80
CA ASP A 44 6.49 10.10 -8.10
C ASP A 44 6.79 9.02 -9.15
N ASP A 45 7.99 8.44 -9.11
CA ASP A 45 8.40 7.37 -10.05
C ASP A 45 7.74 6.02 -9.72
N LEU A 46 7.29 5.87 -8.48
CA LEU A 46 6.69 4.63 -7.97
C LEU A 46 5.16 4.68 -7.93
N MET A 47 4.59 5.86 -8.06
CA MET A 47 3.14 6.06 -8.04
C MET A 47 2.49 5.45 -9.29
N GLU A 48 1.44 4.68 -9.06
CA GLU A 48 0.65 4.06 -10.10
C GLU A 48 -0.65 4.86 -10.31
N THR A 49 -0.92 5.25 -11.55
CA THR A 49 -2.04 6.15 -11.91
C THR A 49 -3.09 5.49 -12.81
N ASP A 50 -2.91 4.22 -13.15
CA ASP A 50 -3.79 3.46 -14.05
C ASP A 50 -5.05 2.90 -13.37
N PHE A 51 -5.57 3.61 -12.38
CA PHE A 51 -6.79 3.26 -11.66
C PHE A 51 -7.99 4.04 -12.19
N LEU A 52 -9.11 3.35 -12.40
CA LEU A 52 -10.36 4.00 -12.75
C LEU A 52 -10.91 4.77 -11.55
N ARG A 53 -11.12 6.06 -11.75
CA ARG A 53 -11.69 6.96 -10.74
C ARG A 53 -13.21 6.87 -10.78
N ILE A 54 -13.81 6.67 -9.63
CA ILE A 54 -15.27 6.62 -9.47
C ILE A 54 -15.72 7.94 -8.86
N LYS A 55 -16.78 8.52 -9.38
CA LYS A 55 -17.40 9.70 -8.79
C LYS A 55 -18.40 9.30 -7.70
N GLU A 56 -18.55 10.13 -6.69
CA GLU A 56 -19.44 9.91 -5.54
C GLU A 56 -20.91 9.69 -5.93
N ASN A 57 -21.34 10.26 -7.05
CA ASN A 57 -22.71 10.15 -7.55
C ASN A 57 -22.98 8.90 -8.39
N PHE A 58 -21.99 8.01 -8.54
CA PHE A 58 -22.16 6.77 -9.29
C PHE A 58 -23.00 5.77 -8.49
N THR A 59 -23.74 4.94 -9.22
CA THR A 59 -24.46 3.80 -8.69
C THR A 59 -23.70 2.49 -8.97
N LEU A 60 -24.10 1.42 -8.31
CA LEU A 60 -23.55 0.09 -8.58
C LEU A 60 -23.65 -0.29 -10.07
N GLY A 61 -24.78 0.04 -10.71
CA GLY A 61 -24.99 -0.22 -12.13
C GLY A 61 -23.97 0.48 -13.03
N ASP A 62 -23.63 1.75 -12.73
CA ASP A 62 -22.62 2.50 -13.47
C ASP A 62 -21.26 1.83 -13.39
N ILE A 63 -20.91 1.31 -12.20
CA ILE A 63 -19.61 0.69 -11.96
C ILE A 63 -19.53 -0.69 -12.63
N VAL A 64 -20.57 -1.49 -12.60
CA VAL A 64 -20.60 -2.81 -13.25
C VAL A 64 -20.23 -2.70 -14.73
N HIS A 65 -20.68 -1.64 -15.42
CA HIS A 65 -20.30 -1.38 -16.80
C HIS A 65 -18.82 -1.01 -16.95
N ILE A 66 -18.27 -0.29 -16.00
CA ILE A 66 -16.86 0.18 -16.04
C ILE A 66 -15.90 -0.94 -15.65
N ILE A 67 -16.26 -1.80 -14.71
CA ILE A 67 -15.43 -2.91 -14.21
C ILE A 67 -14.93 -3.82 -15.32
N SER A 68 -15.74 -4.04 -16.38
CA SER A 68 -15.34 -4.88 -17.52
C SER A 68 -14.07 -4.38 -18.23
N THR A 69 -13.78 -3.10 -18.13
CA THR A 69 -12.59 -2.45 -18.73
C THR A 69 -11.48 -2.20 -17.73
N ALA A 70 -11.74 -2.39 -16.43
CA ALA A 70 -10.79 -2.11 -15.38
C ALA A 70 -9.67 -3.17 -15.33
N ARG A 71 -8.44 -2.69 -15.17
CA ARG A 71 -7.27 -3.56 -14.98
C ARG A 71 -6.93 -3.79 -13.52
N ARG A 72 -7.57 -3.06 -12.63
CA ARG A 72 -7.30 -3.04 -11.19
C ARG A 72 -8.55 -3.39 -10.39
N ASN A 73 -8.35 -3.93 -9.21
CA ASN A 73 -9.42 -4.39 -8.33
C ASN A 73 -9.81 -3.39 -7.23
N ILE A 74 -9.19 -2.22 -7.23
CA ILE A 74 -9.47 -1.14 -6.30
C ILE A 74 -9.75 0.15 -7.08
N PHE A 75 -10.71 0.91 -6.62
CA PHE A 75 -11.21 2.11 -7.29
C PHE A 75 -11.27 3.27 -6.30
N PRO A 76 -10.54 4.37 -6.56
CA PRO A 76 -10.66 5.58 -5.76
C PRO A 76 -12.01 6.27 -6.04
N VAL A 77 -12.72 6.64 -4.98
CA VAL A 77 -13.92 7.45 -5.07
C VAL A 77 -13.57 8.90 -4.80
N ILE A 78 -13.89 9.76 -5.75
CA ILE A 78 -13.56 11.18 -5.70
C ILE A 78 -14.81 12.05 -5.83
N ASP A 79 -14.75 13.25 -5.26
CA ASP A 79 -15.74 14.29 -5.48
C ASP A 79 -15.52 15.03 -6.83
N ASN A 80 -16.34 16.03 -7.09
CA ASN A 80 -16.22 16.84 -8.31
C ASN A 80 -14.95 17.71 -8.37
N PHE A 81 -14.29 17.90 -7.23
CA PHE A 81 -13.03 18.67 -7.13
C PHE A 81 -11.79 17.77 -7.13
N GLY A 82 -11.97 16.46 -7.17
CA GLY A 82 -10.91 15.46 -7.16
C GLY A 82 -10.43 15.04 -5.77
N HIS A 83 -11.11 15.44 -4.69
CA HIS A 83 -10.76 14.99 -3.35
C HIS A 83 -11.08 13.51 -3.17
N LEU A 84 -10.20 12.79 -2.48
CA LEU A 84 -10.41 11.39 -2.17
C LEU A 84 -11.43 11.26 -1.02
N LEU A 85 -12.58 10.66 -1.32
CA LEU A 85 -13.63 10.37 -0.35
C LEU A 85 -13.45 9.00 0.30
N GLY A 86 -12.97 8.04 -0.46
CA GLY A 86 -12.76 6.67 -0.01
C GLY A 86 -12.30 5.79 -1.16
N VAL A 87 -12.35 4.49 -0.96
CA VAL A 87 -12.03 3.49 -1.97
C VAL A 87 -13.11 2.42 -2.01
N VAL A 88 -13.30 1.82 -3.17
CA VAL A 88 -14.16 0.66 -3.38
C VAL A 88 -13.32 -0.49 -3.89
N GLN A 89 -13.46 -1.66 -3.30
CA GLN A 89 -12.79 -2.86 -3.76
C GLN A 89 -13.75 -3.72 -4.57
N LEU A 90 -13.24 -4.36 -5.61
CA LEU A 90 -14.03 -5.26 -6.45
C LEU A 90 -14.65 -6.40 -5.63
N ASP A 91 -13.93 -6.88 -4.61
CA ASP A 91 -14.42 -7.96 -3.75
C ASP A 91 -15.67 -7.57 -2.97
N ASP A 92 -15.79 -6.31 -2.55
CA ASP A 92 -16.98 -5.79 -1.85
C ASP A 92 -18.20 -5.67 -2.77
N LEU A 93 -17.98 -5.58 -4.08
CA LEU A 93 -19.04 -5.50 -5.08
C LEU A 93 -19.52 -6.87 -5.57
N ARG A 94 -18.74 -7.93 -5.40
CA ARG A 94 -18.97 -9.24 -6.03
C ARG A 94 -20.32 -9.84 -5.74
N GLU A 95 -20.81 -9.73 -4.50
CA GLU A 95 -22.11 -10.31 -4.15
C GLU A 95 -23.27 -9.64 -4.88
N ASP A 96 -23.17 -8.34 -5.12
CA ASP A 96 -24.27 -7.48 -5.56
C ASP A 96 -24.17 -7.11 -7.05
N MET A 97 -22.98 -7.19 -7.65
CA MET A 97 -22.77 -6.81 -9.05
C MET A 97 -23.57 -7.63 -10.07
N PHE A 98 -24.06 -8.79 -9.70
CA PHE A 98 -24.90 -9.65 -10.55
C PHE A 98 -26.41 -9.51 -10.24
N LYS A 99 -26.77 -8.72 -9.22
CA LYS A 99 -28.16 -8.50 -8.81
C LYS A 99 -28.67 -7.20 -9.40
N HIS A 100 -29.44 -7.29 -10.48
CA HIS A 100 -29.96 -6.11 -11.20
C HIS A 100 -30.80 -5.20 -10.30
N GLU A 101 -31.50 -5.77 -9.32
CA GLU A 101 -32.29 -4.99 -8.34
C GLU A 101 -31.42 -4.05 -7.47
N LYS A 102 -30.12 -4.31 -7.35
CA LYS A 102 -29.20 -3.49 -6.57
C LYS A 102 -28.46 -2.43 -7.39
N TYR A 103 -28.66 -2.37 -8.69
CA TYR A 103 -27.96 -1.43 -9.57
C TYR A 103 -28.24 0.05 -9.25
N GLY A 104 -29.38 0.34 -8.62
CA GLY A 104 -29.70 1.68 -8.14
C GLY A 104 -29.03 2.11 -6.82
N HIS A 105 -28.33 1.19 -6.14
CA HIS A 105 -27.66 1.52 -4.89
C HIS A 105 -26.49 2.49 -5.14
N PRO A 106 -26.35 3.53 -4.31
CA PRO A 106 -25.25 4.48 -4.44
C PRO A 106 -23.94 3.80 -4.08
N ILE A 107 -22.87 4.23 -4.73
CA ILE A 107 -21.53 3.67 -4.49
C ILE A 107 -21.03 3.91 -3.07
N SER A 108 -21.55 4.92 -2.40
CA SER A 108 -21.24 5.21 -1.00
C SER A 108 -21.52 4.04 -0.05
N ASP A 109 -22.45 3.14 -0.40
CA ASP A 109 -22.79 1.96 0.40
C ASP A 109 -21.67 0.91 0.39
N TYR A 110 -20.82 0.94 -0.64
CA TYR A 110 -19.69 0.03 -0.85
C TYR A 110 -18.34 0.68 -0.58
N MET A 111 -18.34 1.99 -0.33
CA MET A 111 -17.12 2.75 -0.10
C MET A 111 -16.57 2.50 1.31
N ILE A 112 -15.29 2.20 1.39
CA ILE A 112 -14.54 2.10 2.64
C ILE A 112 -13.49 3.20 2.75
N GLN A 113 -13.13 3.56 3.96
CA GLN A 113 -11.99 4.43 4.18
C GLN A 113 -10.70 3.63 4.04
N PRO A 114 -9.70 4.13 3.31
CA PRO A 114 -8.40 3.48 3.28
C PRO A 114 -7.78 3.50 4.68
N PRO A 115 -6.99 2.50 5.05
CA PRO A 115 -6.38 2.41 6.39
C PRO A 115 -5.43 3.57 6.69
N ASP A 116 -4.84 4.16 5.66
CA ASP A 116 -4.03 5.39 5.71
C ASP A 116 -3.94 6.03 4.32
N LYS A 117 -3.34 7.21 4.25
CA LYS A 117 -3.06 7.95 3.01
C LYS A 117 -1.60 8.37 3.00
N ILE A 118 -1.02 8.47 1.80
CA ILE A 118 0.34 8.93 1.59
C ILE A 118 0.29 10.34 1.01
N LEU A 119 1.09 11.25 1.55
CA LEU A 119 1.25 12.60 1.00
C LEU A 119 2.27 12.58 -0.15
N GLU A 120 2.04 13.38 -1.17
CA GLU A 120 2.83 13.43 -2.41
C GLU A 120 4.36 13.59 -2.23
N HIS A 121 4.80 14.17 -1.12
CA HIS A 121 6.22 14.40 -0.83
C HIS A 121 6.72 13.60 0.38
N GLU A 122 6.00 12.58 0.78
CA GLU A 122 6.39 11.73 1.90
C GLU A 122 7.61 10.88 1.52
N SER A 123 8.49 10.64 2.50
CA SER A 123 9.67 9.80 2.28
C SER A 123 9.27 8.32 2.06
N ILE A 124 10.01 7.62 1.23
CA ILE A 124 9.77 6.18 0.98
C ILE A 124 9.87 5.37 2.28
N GLN A 125 10.76 5.76 3.18
CA GLN A 125 10.85 5.14 4.50
C GLN A 125 9.55 5.31 5.30
N GLY A 126 9.01 6.52 5.40
CA GLY A 126 7.73 6.78 6.07
C GLY A 126 6.55 6.02 5.43
N VAL A 127 6.56 5.90 4.10
CA VAL A 127 5.58 5.08 3.37
C VAL A 127 5.69 3.61 3.75
N MET A 128 6.90 3.06 3.84
CA MET A 128 7.12 1.67 4.26
C MET A 128 6.67 1.42 5.70
N GLU A 129 6.92 2.35 6.61
CA GLU A 129 6.43 2.29 7.99
C GLU A 129 4.89 2.24 8.04
N LYS A 130 4.20 3.04 7.23
CA LYS A 130 2.74 2.98 7.11
C LYS A 130 2.23 1.63 6.60
N PHE A 131 2.91 1.03 5.63
CA PHE A 131 2.55 -0.31 5.15
C PHE A 131 2.69 -1.37 6.25
N GLU A 132 3.74 -1.29 7.06
CA GLU A 132 3.94 -2.22 8.18
C GLU A 132 2.90 -2.01 9.29
N ASP A 133 2.70 -0.77 9.73
CA ASP A 133 1.77 -0.43 10.80
C ASP A 133 0.31 -0.77 10.47
N LYS A 134 -0.09 -0.55 9.24
CA LYS A 134 -1.47 -0.78 8.77
C LYS A 134 -1.69 -2.17 8.18
N HIS A 135 -0.64 -2.99 8.09
CA HIS A 135 -0.69 -4.33 7.50
C HIS A 135 -1.38 -4.34 6.11
N THR A 136 -1.06 -3.36 5.29
CA THR A 136 -1.66 -3.19 3.97
C THR A 136 -0.61 -3.28 2.86
N TRP A 137 -1.05 -3.53 1.64
CA TRP A 137 -0.18 -3.67 0.48
C TRP A 137 -0.29 -2.51 -0.51
N MET A 138 -1.31 -1.68 -0.36
CA MET A 138 -1.60 -0.58 -1.26
C MET A 138 -2.25 0.58 -0.50
N LEU A 139 -1.76 1.79 -0.74
CA LEU A 139 -2.30 3.02 -0.14
C LEU A 139 -2.48 4.09 -1.21
N PRO A 140 -3.53 4.91 -1.09
CA PRO A 140 -3.72 6.05 -1.98
C PRO A 140 -2.76 7.19 -1.65
N VAL A 141 -2.30 7.86 -2.70
CA VAL A 141 -1.48 9.07 -2.62
C VAL A 141 -2.36 10.30 -2.87
N VAL A 142 -2.25 11.28 -2.00
CA VAL A 142 -2.99 12.53 -2.06
C VAL A 142 -2.05 13.74 -1.94
N ASP A 143 -2.50 14.88 -2.45
CA ASP A 143 -1.82 16.15 -2.22
C ASP A 143 -2.22 16.77 -0.86
N LYS A 144 -1.69 17.94 -0.57
CA LYS A 144 -1.99 18.71 0.67
C LYS A 144 -3.46 19.09 0.82
N GLN A 145 -4.22 19.15 -0.27
CA GLN A 145 -5.64 19.43 -0.31
C GLN A 145 -6.51 18.15 -0.30
N ASN A 146 -5.90 16.98 -0.06
CA ASN A 146 -6.57 15.68 -0.09
C ASN A 146 -7.09 15.29 -1.49
N ARG A 147 -6.54 15.87 -2.57
CA ARG A 147 -6.87 15.44 -3.93
C ARG A 147 -6.14 14.16 -4.27
N TYR A 148 -6.85 13.24 -4.89
CA TYR A 148 -6.30 11.95 -5.30
C TYR A 148 -5.30 12.11 -6.45
N LEU A 149 -4.11 11.54 -6.28
CA LEU A 149 -3.05 11.53 -7.29
C LEU A 149 -2.83 10.15 -7.91
N GLY A 150 -2.82 9.11 -7.10
CA GLY A 150 -2.59 7.75 -7.53
C GLY A 150 -2.57 6.78 -6.35
N PHE A 151 -2.05 5.59 -6.59
CA PHE A 151 -1.78 4.61 -5.55
C PHE A 151 -0.30 4.25 -5.53
N ILE A 152 0.15 3.76 -4.41
CA ILE A 152 1.45 3.13 -4.28
C ILE A 152 1.29 1.74 -3.68
N SER A 153 2.03 0.77 -4.21
CA SER A 153 2.05 -0.58 -3.67
C SER A 153 3.38 -0.91 -3.00
N LYS A 154 3.34 -1.67 -1.93
CA LYS A 154 4.54 -2.16 -1.23
C LYS A 154 5.46 -2.94 -2.18
N SER A 155 4.88 -3.78 -3.04
CA SER A 155 5.63 -4.54 -4.04
C SER A 155 6.35 -3.66 -5.05
N ARG A 156 5.77 -2.53 -5.46
CA ARG A 156 6.42 -1.57 -6.36
C ARG A 156 7.67 -0.96 -5.72
N ILE A 157 7.57 -0.56 -4.46
CA ILE A 157 8.73 -0.04 -3.70
C ILE A 157 9.82 -1.10 -3.58
N LEU A 158 9.46 -2.33 -3.20
CA LEU A 158 10.43 -3.43 -3.03
C LEU A 158 11.12 -3.80 -4.34
N ASN A 159 10.42 -3.78 -5.46
CA ASN A 159 11.02 -4.04 -6.76
C ASN A 159 12.00 -2.93 -7.15
N ALA A 160 11.61 -1.67 -7.00
CA ALA A 160 12.51 -0.53 -7.27
C ALA A 160 13.74 -0.54 -6.35
N TYR A 161 13.57 -0.91 -5.10
CA TYR A 161 14.66 -1.10 -4.16
C TYR A 161 15.66 -2.16 -4.66
N ARG A 162 15.19 -3.34 -5.09
CA ARG A 162 16.04 -4.40 -5.64
C ARG A 162 16.78 -3.96 -6.88
N GLU A 163 16.12 -3.25 -7.79
CA GLU A 163 16.74 -2.71 -9.01
C GLU A 163 17.88 -1.72 -8.68
N GLN A 164 17.70 -0.88 -7.67
CA GLN A 164 18.74 0.06 -7.23
C GLN A 164 19.91 -0.67 -6.56
N LEU A 165 19.67 -1.70 -5.76
CA LEU A 165 20.73 -2.51 -5.17
C LEU A 165 21.63 -3.14 -6.23
N VAL A 166 21.04 -3.67 -7.30
CA VAL A 166 21.82 -4.25 -8.42
C VAL A 166 22.69 -3.20 -9.11
N LYS A 167 22.19 -1.98 -9.27
CA LYS A 167 22.96 -0.88 -9.89
C LYS A 167 24.14 -0.40 -9.01
N ILE A 168 24.01 -0.46 -7.70
CA ILE A 168 25.06 -0.04 -6.76
C ILE A 168 26.17 -1.11 -6.65
N GLN A 169 25.87 -2.37 -6.96
CA GLN A 169 26.81 -3.48 -6.91
C GLN A 169 27.63 -3.65 -8.20
N GLN A 170 27.32 -2.91 -9.24
CA GLN A 170 28.08 -2.85 -10.50
C GLN A 170 29.07 -1.67 -10.51
#